data_5f0d217eb9d560bba493f41deae29f49
#
_entry.id   5f0d217eb9d560bba493f41deae29f49
#
_cell.length_a   1.000
_cell.length_b   1.000
_cell.length_c   1.000
_cell.angle_alpha   90.00
_cell.angle_beta   90.00
_cell.angle_gamma   90.00
#
_symmetry.space_group_name_H-M   'P 1'
#
loop_
_entity.id
_entity.type
_entity.pdbx_description
1 polymer ?
#
loop_
_entity_poly.entity_id
_entity_poly.type
_entity_poly.pdbx_seq_one_letter_code
_entity_poly.pdbx_strand_id
1 'polypeptide(L)'
;NLIDTPGHVDFNYEVSRSLAACEGAVLIVDASQGVEAQTLANTYLALDHDLEILPVINKIDLPAADPQRTKTEIEDIIGIPAMDAPEISAKQGINIQAVLDDIVDNVPAPKGDPNAPLQALVFDSQYDSYRGVIVLMRIVAGTLRRGMEVTMMSTGASYKVLEVGHLRPIGLDPCDELGCGDVGYFTASIKNVEDTRVGDTVTETARPAAEPLPGYRPARSMVYCGIYTEDGSKYPDLRDALEKLKLNDASLSFEPESSVALGFGFRCGFLGMLHMEIIQERLEREFDLDLITTLPSVIYRITKTDGTVLMIDNPHDYPNPASIEVAEEPFVNVSIITPQEFVGNIMPLCQDLRGEYKNMQYLDSRLVELHYEMPLNEIVYNFFDTLKARTKGYASLDYEFSSYHPSELVKVDMLLNGDQVDALSFIAHKDKAYGRARKLCEKLKENIPRQLFEIPVQAAIGGKIIARETVKALRKDVLAKCYGGDITRKKKLLEK
;
A
#
# COMPACT_ATOMS: atom_id res chain seq x y z
N ASN A 1 -25.46 7.38 7.76
CA ASN A 1 -24.07 7.69 7.36
C ASN A 1 -23.56 6.55 6.47
N LEU A 2 -22.76 6.87 5.45
CA LEU A 2 -22.08 5.91 4.59
C LEU A 2 -20.58 6.20 4.65
N ILE A 3 -19.78 5.15 4.77
CA ILE A 3 -18.32 5.20 4.69
C ILE A 3 -17.91 4.36 3.48
N ASP A 4 -17.24 4.96 2.52
CA ASP A 4 -16.69 4.27 1.36
C ASP A 4 -15.30 3.71 1.70
N THR A 5 -15.01 2.49 1.27
CA THR A 5 -13.74 1.82 1.54
C THR A 5 -13.14 1.27 0.26
N PRO A 6 -11.81 1.35 0.08
CA PRO A 6 -11.13 0.71 -1.04
C PRO A 6 -11.19 -0.82 -0.89
N GLY A 7 -11.34 -1.54 -2.02
CA GLY A 7 -11.39 -3.00 -2.02
C GLY A 7 -10.05 -3.70 -2.24
N HIS A 8 -8.93 -2.97 -2.39
CA HIS A 8 -7.62 -3.53 -2.69
C HIS A 8 -6.88 -3.98 -1.42
N VAL A 9 -6.11 -5.06 -1.51
CA VAL A 9 -5.36 -5.67 -0.40
C VAL A 9 -4.47 -4.68 0.37
N ASP A 10 -3.85 -3.72 -0.31
CA ASP A 10 -2.99 -2.70 0.31
C ASP A 10 -3.74 -1.83 1.33
N PHE A 11 -5.07 -1.77 1.25
CA PHE A 11 -5.90 -0.92 2.09
C PHE A 11 -6.68 -1.66 3.19
N ASN A 12 -6.33 -2.89 3.50
CA ASN A 12 -6.96 -3.67 4.58
C ASN A 12 -6.98 -2.91 5.92
N TYR A 13 -5.97 -2.08 6.17
CA TYR A 13 -5.93 -1.22 7.35
C TYR A 13 -7.06 -0.17 7.37
N GLU A 14 -7.32 0.49 6.24
CA GLU A 14 -8.41 1.47 6.10
C GLU A 14 -9.77 0.80 6.19
N VAL A 15 -9.92 -0.35 5.56
CA VAL A 15 -11.15 -1.17 5.65
C VAL A 15 -11.45 -1.52 7.08
N SER A 16 -10.50 -2.08 7.83
CA SER A 16 -10.67 -2.45 9.24
C SER A 16 -11.08 -1.26 10.12
N ARG A 17 -10.47 -0.07 9.90
CA ARG A 17 -10.86 1.15 10.63
C ARG A 17 -12.31 1.56 10.36
N SER A 18 -12.68 1.53 9.10
CA SER A 18 -14.01 1.93 8.67
C SER A 18 -15.08 0.97 9.20
N LEU A 19 -14.83 -0.34 9.14
CA LEU A 19 -15.74 -1.36 9.65
C LEU A 19 -15.99 -1.21 11.16
N ALA A 20 -14.99 -0.91 11.95
CA ALA A 20 -15.15 -0.69 13.39
C ALA A 20 -16.04 0.52 13.74
N ALA A 21 -16.30 1.42 12.79
CA ALA A 21 -17.18 2.56 12.94
C ALA A 21 -18.61 2.31 12.40
N CYS A 22 -18.94 1.08 12.01
CA CYS A 22 -20.20 0.75 11.35
C CYS A 22 -21.02 -0.27 12.12
N GLU A 23 -22.31 -0.37 11.83
CA GLU A 23 -23.25 -1.41 12.26
C GLU A 23 -23.50 -2.45 11.18
N GLY A 24 -23.27 -2.11 9.94
CA GLY A 24 -23.44 -2.99 8.78
C GLY A 24 -22.46 -2.67 7.66
N ALA A 25 -22.29 -3.62 6.79
CA ALA A 25 -21.44 -3.51 5.61
C ALA A 25 -22.19 -3.92 4.35
N VAL A 26 -22.12 -3.11 3.30
CA VAL A 26 -22.63 -3.47 1.98
C VAL A 26 -21.51 -4.17 1.22
N LEU A 27 -21.67 -5.46 0.96
CA LEU A 27 -20.72 -6.28 0.22
C LEU A 27 -21.04 -6.21 -1.28
N ILE A 28 -20.30 -5.38 -1.99
CA ILE A 28 -20.50 -5.19 -3.43
C ILE A 28 -19.66 -6.20 -4.20
N VAL A 29 -20.34 -7.08 -4.97
CA VAL A 29 -19.69 -8.12 -5.77
C VAL A 29 -19.93 -7.86 -7.27
N ASP A 30 -18.87 -7.99 -8.07
CA ASP A 30 -18.94 -7.84 -9.53
C ASP A 30 -19.61 -9.06 -10.16
N ALA A 31 -20.72 -8.85 -10.87
CA ALA A 31 -21.48 -9.90 -11.54
C ALA A 31 -20.69 -10.65 -12.64
N SER A 32 -19.59 -10.09 -13.12
CA SER A 32 -18.75 -10.71 -14.15
C SER A 32 -17.59 -11.52 -13.58
N GLN A 33 -17.05 -11.10 -12.42
CA GLN A 33 -15.93 -11.74 -11.75
C GLN A 33 -16.38 -12.80 -10.72
N GLY A 34 -17.46 -12.50 -9.98
CA GLY A 34 -17.91 -13.33 -8.86
C GLY A 34 -17.13 -13.06 -7.57
N VAL A 35 -17.03 -14.07 -6.72
CA VAL A 35 -16.30 -13.98 -5.44
C VAL A 35 -14.79 -14.01 -5.68
N GLU A 36 -14.09 -12.97 -5.20
CA GLU A 36 -12.63 -12.84 -5.26
C GLU A 36 -11.99 -12.99 -3.87
N ALA A 37 -10.65 -13.11 -3.80
CA ALA A 37 -9.92 -13.23 -2.53
C ALA A 37 -10.19 -12.03 -1.61
N GLN A 38 -10.23 -10.82 -2.17
CA GLN A 38 -10.55 -9.60 -1.42
C GLN A 38 -11.99 -9.59 -0.91
N THR A 39 -12.93 -10.18 -1.67
CA THR A 39 -14.33 -10.35 -1.21
C THR A 39 -14.37 -11.16 0.07
N LEU A 40 -13.67 -12.30 0.11
CA LEU A 40 -13.58 -13.14 1.30
C LEU A 40 -12.87 -12.44 2.45
N ALA A 41 -11.68 -11.87 2.21
CA ALA A 41 -10.90 -11.18 3.23
C ALA A 41 -11.69 -10.05 3.90
N ASN A 42 -12.35 -9.19 3.09
CA ASN A 42 -13.16 -8.08 3.60
C ASN A 42 -14.41 -8.57 4.33
N THR A 43 -15.02 -9.68 3.87
CA THR A 43 -16.17 -10.29 4.55
C THR A 43 -15.77 -10.82 5.93
N TYR A 44 -14.64 -11.50 6.05
CA TYR A 44 -14.15 -11.98 7.34
C TYR A 44 -13.83 -10.82 8.29
N LEU A 45 -13.22 -9.74 7.79
CA LEU A 45 -13.01 -8.52 8.59
C LEU A 45 -14.33 -7.93 9.09
N ALA A 46 -15.39 -7.91 8.27
CA ALA A 46 -16.70 -7.43 8.67
C ALA A 46 -17.34 -8.34 9.74
N LEU A 47 -17.20 -9.66 9.60
CA LEU A 47 -17.68 -10.65 10.58
C LEU A 47 -16.93 -10.54 11.91
N ASP A 48 -15.62 -10.28 11.90
CA ASP A 48 -14.83 -10.06 13.12
C ASP A 48 -15.31 -8.84 13.93
N HIS A 49 -15.96 -7.88 13.27
CA HIS A 49 -16.58 -6.72 13.88
C HIS A 49 -18.07 -6.90 14.19
N ASP A 50 -18.63 -8.12 14.04
CA ASP A 50 -20.05 -8.44 14.29
C ASP A 50 -21.02 -7.56 13.49
N LEU A 51 -20.70 -7.26 12.21
CA LEU A 51 -21.50 -6.41 11.34
C LEU A 51 -22.57 -7.22 10.61
N GLU A 52 -23.73 -6.59 10.35
CA GLU A 52 -24.70 -7.09 9.38
C GLU A 52 -24.16 -6.91 7.97
N ILE A 53 -24.12 -7.98 7.18
CA ILE A 53 -23.54 -7.94 5.82
C ILE A 53 -24.64 -8.06 4.77
N LEU A 54 -24.79 -7.03 3.95
CA LEU A 54 -25.76 -6.95 2.88
C LEU A 54 -25.08 -7.15 1.52
N PRO A 55 -25.24 -8.31 0.86
CA PRO A 55 -24.68 -8.55 -0.45
C PRO A 55 -25.41 -7.75 -1.53
N VAL A 56 -24.66 -7.19 -2.48
CA VAL A 56 -25.16 -6.44 -3.62
C VAL A 56 -24.41 -6.87 -4.88
N ILE A 57 -25.13 -7.22 -5.94
CA ILE A 57 -24.55 -7.67 -7.19
C ILE A 57 -24.47 -6.50 -8.17
N ASN A 58 -23.26 -6.04 -8.45
CA ASN A 58 -23.01 -4.86 -9.30
C ASN A 58 -22.52 -5.23 -10.71
N LYS A 59 -22.54 -4.26 -11.60
CA LYS A 59 -22.07 -4.35 -12.99
C LYS A 59 -22.90 -5.30 -13.86
N ILE A 60 -24.19 -5.41 -13.60
CA ILE A 60 -25.12 -6.25 -14.40
C ILE A 60 -25.26 -5.79 -15.86
N ASP A 61 -24.78 -4.59 -16.17
CA ASP A 61 -24.71 -4.03 -17.52
C ASP A 61 -23.61 -4.61 -18.41
N LEU A 62 -22.66 -5.37 -17.83
CA LEU A 62 -21.59 -5.96 -18.60
C LEU A 62 -22.04 -7.22 -19.36
N PRO A 63 -21.54 -7.45 -20.59
CA PRO A 63 -21.90 -8.64 -21.39
C PRO A 63 -21.56 -9.99 -20.73
N ALA A 64 -20.55 -10.01 -19.85
CA ALA A 64 -20.11 -11.20 -19.14
C ALA A 64 -20.76 -11.36 -17.75
N ALA A 65 -21.69 -10.47 -17.39
CA ALA A 65 -22.36 -10.51 -16.09
C ALA A 65 -23.27 -11.75 -15.97
N ASP A 66 -23.14 -12.45 -14.85
CA ASP A 66 -23.99 -13.57 -14.46
C ASP A 66 -24.42 -13.42 -12.99
N PRO A 67 -25.45 -12.60 -12.72
CA PRO A 67 -25.90 -12.33 -11.36
C PRO A 67 -26.30 -13.59 -10.58
N GLN A 68 -26.97 -14.53 -11.25
CA GLN A 68 -27.44 -15.74 -10.59
C GLN A 68 -26.29 -16.65 -10.12
N ARG A 69 -25.26 -16.79 -10.96
CA ARG A 69 -24.05 -17.48 -10.58
C ARG A 69 -23.37 -16.79 -9.38
N THR A 70 -23.21 -15.48 -9.43
CA THR A 70 -22.57 -14.72 -8.36
C THR A 70 -23.30 -14.84 -7.04
N LYS A 71 -24.63 -14.82 -7.03
CA LYS A 71 -25.44 -15.07 -5.84
C LYS A 71 -25.20 -16.47 -5.26
N THR A 72 -25.16 -17.48 -6.12
CA THR A 72 -24.86 -18.88 -5.69
C THR A 72 -23.46 -18.98 -5.12
N GLU A 73 -22.45 -18.34 -5.76
CA GLU A 73 -21.08 -18.32 -5.24
C GLU A 73 -21.01 -17.66 -3.84
N ILE A 74 -21.75 -16.59 -3.60
CA ILE A 74 -21.79 -15.92 -2.29
C ILE A 74 -22.38 -16.87 -1.23
N GLU A 75 -23.49 -17.53 -1.52
CA GLU A 75 -24.10 -18.49 -0.56
C GLU A 75 -23.20 -19.70 -0.32
N ASP A 76 -22.65 -20.30 -1.38
CA ASP A 76 -21.87 -21.54 -1.27
C ASP A 76 -20.48 -21.31 -0.64
N ILE A 77 -19.82 -20.18 -0.95
CA ILE A 77 -18.44 -19.90 -0.55
C ILE A 77 -18.39 -19.11 0.76
N ILE A 78 -19.22 -18.07 0.87
CA ILE A 78 -19.20 -17.16 2.04
C ILE A 78 -20.17 -17.64 3.12
N GLY A 79 -21.30 -18.23 2.72
CA GLY A 79 -22.31 -18.75 3.64
C GLY A 79 -23.33 -17.70 4.10
N ILE A 80 -23.44 -16.55 3.41
CA ILE A 80 -24.46 -15.53 3.69
C ILE A 80 -25.59 -15.59 2.67
N PRO A 81 -26.86 -15.35 3.05
CA PRO A 81 -27.99 -15.35 2.11
C PRO A 81 -27.78 -14.29 1.02
N ALA A 82 -27.91 -14.66 -0.25
CA ALA A 82 -27.68 -13.75 -1.37
C ALA A 82 -28.72 -13.85 -2.50
N MET A 83 -29.64 -14.82 -2.45
CA MET A 83 -30.62 -15.01 -3.54
C MET A 83 -31.52 -13.80 -3.75
N ASP A 84 -31.84 -13.08 -2.69
CA ASP A 84 -32.66 -11.87 -2.73
C ASP A 84 -31.81 -10.58 -2.85
N ALA A 85 -30.49 -10.69 -2.99
CA ALA A 85 -29.58 -9.55 -3.08
C ALA A 85 -29.93 -8.64 -4.27
N PRO A 86 -29.91 -7.31 -4.09
CA PRO A 86 -30.17 -6.36 -5.16
C PRO A 86 -29.17 -6.50 -6.31
N GLU A 87 -29.69 -6.54 -7.54
CA GLU A 87 -28.91 -6.55 -8.78
C GLU A 87 -28.86 -5.12 -9.34
N ILE A 88 -27.67 -4.54 -9.43
CA ILE A 88 -27.48 -3.12 -9.77
C ILE A 88 -26.47 -2.89 -10.88
N SER A 89 -26.56 -1.72 -11.50
CA SER A 89 -25.44 -1.11 -12.20
C SER A 89 -25.22 0.29 -11.62
N ALA A 90 -24.20 0.42 -10.79
CA ALA A 90 -23.83 1.73 -10.22
C ALA A 90 -23.50 2.74 -11.31
N LYS A 91 -22.82 2.31 -12.39
CA LYS A 91 -22.46 3.14 -13.53
C LYS A 91 -23.68 3.68 -14.30
N GLN A 92 -24.71 2.86 -14.45
CA GLN A 92 -25.95 3.21 -15.17
C GLN A 92 -27.03 3.78 -14.25
N GLY A 93 -26.81 3.78 -12.92
CA GLY A 93 -27.83 4.17 -11.94
C GLY A 93 -29.01 3.21 -11.82
N ILE A 94 -28.84 1.95 -12.25
CA ILE A 94 -29.91 0.96 -12.25
C ILE A 94 -30.07 0.38 -10.84
N ASN A 95 -31.30 0.38 -10.35
CA ASN A 95 -31.75 -0.28 -9.11
C ASN A 95 -31.02 0.15 -7.82
N ILE A 96 -30.46 1.38 -7.80
CA ILE A 96 -29.72 1.90 -6.62
C ILE A 96 -30.66 2.09 -5.43
N GLN A 97 -31.94 2.47 -5.67
CA GLN A 97 -32.90 2.67 -4.60
C GLN A 97 -33.13 1.40 -3.76
N ALA A 98 -33.12 0.23 -4.40
CA ALA A 98 -33.26 -1.05 -3.67
C ALA A 98 -32.15 -1.29 -2.65
N VAL A 99 -30.92 -0.88 -2.95
CA VAL A 99 -29.80 -0.95 -1.99
C VAL A 99 -30.02 -0.01 -0.80
N LEU A 100 -30.51 1.20 -1.06
CA LEU A 100 -30.79 2.16 0.02
C LEU A 100 -31.93 1.69 0.93
N ASP A 101 -32.97 1.10 0.32
CA ASP A 101 -34.09 0.53 1.06
C ASP A 101 -33.62 -0.67 1.91
N ASP A 102 -32.80 -1.54 1.33
CA ASP A 102 -32.21 -2.72 2.01
C ASP A 102 -31.35 -2.30 3.23
N ILE A 103 -30.54 -1.24 3.09
CA ILE A 103 -29.75 -0.68 4.21
C ILE A 103 -30.67 -0.21 5.34
N VAL A 104 -31.76 0.50 5.01
CA VAL A 104 -32.68 1.04 6.01
C VAL A 104 -33.45 -0.06 6.75
N ASP A 105 -33.80 -1.11 6.01
CA ASP A 105 -34.64 -2.19 6.55
C ASP A 105 -33.83 -3.21 7.38
N ASN A 106 -32.56 -3.47 7.03
CA ASN A 106 -31.80 -4.60 7.55
C ASN A 106 -30.60 -4.20 8.42
N VAL A 107 -29.98 -3.01 8.23
CA VAL A 107 -28.87 -2.61 9.10
C VAL A 107 -29.41 -2.19 10.47
N PRO A 108 -28.92 -2.79 11.58
CA PRO A 108 -29.40 -2.46 12.92
C PRO A 108 -29.06 -1.01 13.32
N ALA A 109 -29.93 -0.42 14.12
CA ALA A 109 -29.67 0.91 14.66
C ALA A 109 -28.46 0.89 15.62
N PRO A 110 -27.67 1.99 15.70
CA PRO A 110 -26.58 2.11 16.65
C PRO A 110 -27.00 1.86 18.09
N LYS A 111 -26.16 1.15 18.84
CA LYS A 111 -26.36 0.88 20.27
C LYS A 111 -25.49 1.85 21.07
N GLY A 112 -26.00 2.31 22.24
CA GLY A 112 -25.22 3.13 23.18
C GLY A 112 -26.12 3.92 24.12
N ASP A 113 -25.53 4.47 25.18
CA ASP A 113 -26.24 5.31 26.16
C ASP A 113 -25.90 6.79 25.95
N PRO A 114 -26.86 7.62 25.53
CA PRO A 114 -26.62 9.06 25.31
C PRO A 114 -26.32 9.83 26.61
N ASN A 115 -26.61 9.26 27.78
CA ASN A 115 -26.37 9.89 29.09
C ASN A 115 -25.03 9.44 29.72
N ALA A 116 -24.35 8.46 29.15
CA ALA A 116 -23.04 8.02 29.60
C ALA A 116 -21.96 9.11 29.38
N PRO A 117 -20.78 8.98 30.01
CA PRO A 117 -19.63 9.78 29.63
C PRO A 117 -19.32 9.65 28.16
N LEU A 118 -18.87 10.74 27.52
CA LEU A 118 -18.54 10.73 26.11
C LEU A 118 -17.45 9.70 25.81
N GLN A 119 -17.73 8.82 24.85
CA GLN A 119 -16.76 7.96 24.18
C GLN A 119 -16.96 8.08 22.69
N ALA A 120 -16.00 8.68 22.00
CA ALA A 120 -15.99 8.78 20.54
C ALA A 120 -14.74 8.13 19.98
N LEU A 121 -14.90 7.26 18.98
CA LEU A 121 -13.82 6.57 18.30
C LEU A 121 -13.34 7.42 17.12
N VAL A 122 -12.07 7.81 17.13
CA VAL A 122 -11.44 8.48 15.99
C VAL A 122 -11.10 7.44 14.94
N PHE A 123 -11.73 7.49 13.78
CA PHE A 123 -11.43 6.56 12.68
C PHE A 123 -10.62 7.20 11.55
N ASP A 124 -10.59 8.55 11.46
CA ASP A 124 -9.78 9.27 10.51
C ASP A 124 -9.52 10.71 10.95
N SER A 125 -8.59 11.41 10.27
CA SER A 125 -8.37 12.84 10.47
C SER A 125 -7.94 13.48 9.15
N GLN A 126 -8.34 14.74 8.93
CA GLN A 126 -8.01 15.51 7.75
C GLN A 126 -7.45 16.87 8.15
N TYR A 127 -6.49 17.37 7.41
CA TYR A 127 -5.96 18.70 7.63
C TYR A 127 -6.59 19.71 6.65
N ASP A 128 -7.15 20.75 7.22
CA ASP A 128 -7.67 21.91 6.48
C ASP A 128 -6.83 23.14 6.82
N SER A 129 -6.38 23.89 5.82
CA SER A 129 -5.50 25.05 6.01
C SER A 129 -6.12 26.19 6.82
N TYR A 130 -7.45 26.24 6.91
CA TYR A 130 -8.21 27.29 7.63
C TYR A 130 -8.70 26.80 8.99
N ARG A 131 -9.11 25.54 9.11
CA ARG A 131 -9.70 24.95 10.31
C ARG A 131 -8.71 24.18 11.19
N GLY A 132 -7.52 23.88 10.66
CA GLY A 132 -6.57 22.97 11.30
C GLY A 132 -6.98 21.52 11.11
N VAL A 133 -6.71 20.66 12.09
CA VAL A 133 -7.10 19.25 12.03
C VAL A 133 -8.61 19.10 12.25
N ILE A 134 -9.25 18.46 11.30
CA ILE A 134 -10.64 18.00 11.34
C ILE A 134 -10.58 16.53 11.77
N VAL A 135 -11.09 16.22 12.95
CA VAL A 135 -11.10 14.86 13.50
C VAL A 135 -12.41 14.20 13.14
N LEU A 136 -12.33 13.07 12.40
CA LEU A 136 -13.48 12.26 12.02
C LEU A 136 -13.69 11.16 13.05
N MET A 137 -14.91 11.05 13.56
CA MET A 137 -15.20 10.13 14.66
C MET A 137 -16.63 9.59 14.62
N ARG A 138 -16.80 8.48 15.31
CA ARG A 138 -18.11 7.94 15.67
C ARG A 138 -18.36 8.11 17.16
N ILE A 139 -19.52 8.61 17.52
CA ILE A 139 -19.97 8.68 18.92
C ILE A 139 -20.52 7.31 19.33
N VAL A 140 -19.83 6.63 20.23
CA VAL A 140 -20.25 5.32 20.77
C VAL A 140 -21.16 5.48 21.99
N ALA A 141 -20.85 6.44 22.85
CA ALA A 141 -21.65 6.77 24.02
C ALA A 141 -21.55 8.27 24.33
N GLY A 142 -22.55 8.79 25.01
CA GLY A 142 -22.63 10.21 25.39
C GLY A 142 -22.98 11.12 24.22
N THR A 143 -22.64 12.39 24.34
CA THR A 143 -22.93 13.44 23.35
C THR A 143 -21.77 14.41 23.30
N LEU A 144 -21.35 14.79 22.11
CA LEU A 144 -20.34 15.82 21.85
C LEU A 144 -21.04 17.12 21.44
N ARG A 145 -20.62 18.25 22.05
CA ARG A 145 -21.21 19.57 21.79
C ARG A 145 -20.14 20.61 21.51
N ARG A 146 -20.49 21.60 20.74
CA ARG A 146 -19.67 22.78 20.56
C ARG A 146 -19.38 23.44 21.93
N GLY A 147 -18.12 23.81 22.15
CA GLY A 147 -17.67 24.47 23.39
C GLY A 147 -17.26 23.52 24.50
N MET A 148 -17.52 22.21 24.40
CA MET A 148 -17.03 21.22 25.35
C MET A 148 -15.49 21.18 25.34
N GLU A 149 -14.92 20.83 26.47
CA GLU A 149 -13.52 20.46 26.59
C GLU A 149 -13.39 18.94 26.53
N VAL A 150 -12.60 18.46 25.57
CA VAL A 150 -12.40 17.03 25.30
C VAL A 150 -10.96 16.64 25.50
N THR A 151 -10.72 15.40 25.89
CA THR A 151 -9.40 14.83 26.10
C THR A 151 -9.23 13.62 25.19
N MET A 152 -8.09 13.57 24.49
CA MET A 152 -7.61 12.41 23.76
C MET A 152 -7.02 11.41 24.76
N MET A 153 -7.61 10.21 24.88
CA MET A 153 -7.23 9.30 25.96
C MET A 153 -5.83 8.70 25.80
N SER A 154 -5.33 8.56 24.56
CA SER A 154 -4.00 7.99 24.31
C SER A 154 -2.86 8.96 24.60
N THR A 155 -3.06 10.26 24.31
CA THR A 155 -2.03 11.30 24.46
C THR A 155 -2.22 12.16 25.72
N GLY A 156 -3.43 12.19 26.28
CA GLY A 156 -3.82 13.08 27.38
C GLY A 156 -3.98 14.54 26.96
N ALA A 157 -3.87 14.83 25.66
CA ALA A 157 -4.03 16.19 25.15
C ALA A 157 -5.50 16.63 25.24
N SER A 158 -5.74 17.84 25.74
CA SER A 158 -7.09 18.38 25.92
C SER A 158 -7.32 19.59 25.02
N TYR A 159 -8.50 19.66 24.42
CA TYR A 159 -8.88 20.69 23.47
C TYR A 159 -10.31 21.16 23.67
N LYS A 160 -10.54 22.43 23.38
CA LYS A 160 -11.89 23.00 23.34
C LYS A 160 -12.49 22.84 21.95
N VAL A 161 -13.61 22.15 21.85
CA VAL A 161 -14.36 21.95 20.62
C VAL A 161 -14.88 23.29 20.08
N LEU A 162 -14.49 23.65 18.86
CA LEU A 162 -14.91 24.87 18.20
C LEU A 162 -16.14 24.67 17.32
N GLU A 163 -16.16 23.56 16.59
CA GLU A 163 -17.22 23.19 15.67
C GLU A 163 -17.42 21.68 15.72
N VAL A 164 -18.66 21.24 15.58
CA VAL A 164 -19.08 19.84 15.37
C VAL A 164 -20.02 19.79 14.18
N GLY A 165 -20.08 18.67 13.47
CA GLY A 165 -20.97 18.54 12.33
C GLY A 165 -20.88 17.19 11.63
N HIS A 166 -21.65 17.05 10.57
CA HIS A 166 -21.68 15.89 9.68
C HIS A 166 -20.91 16.18 8.40
N LEU A 167 -20.40 15.11 7.77
CA LEU A 167 -19.85 15.20 6.42
C LEU A 167 -20.98 15.05 5.41
N ARG A 168 -20.91 15.86 4.35
CA ARG A 168 -21.80 15.78 3.18
C ARG A 168 -20.94 15.50 1.93
N PRO A 169 -21.54 15.01 0.84
CA PRO A 169 -20.80 14.86 -0.42
C PRO A 169 -20.14 16.17 -0.90
N ILE A 170 -20.72 17.31 -0.53
CA ILE A 170 -20.16 18.63 -0.81
C ILE A 170 -19.95 19.37 0.52
N GLY A 171 -18.78 19.14 1.15
CA GLY A 171 -18.30 19.88 2.30
C GLY A 171 -18.84 19.43 3.67
N LEU A 172 -18.65 20.28 4.65
CA LEU A 172 -18.99 20.06 6.05
C LEU A 172 -20.34 20.72 6.38
N ASP A 173 -21.16 20.03 7.16
CA ASP A 173 -22.49 20.48 7.60
C ASP A 173 -22.47 20.64 9.14
N PRO A 174 -22.17 21.87 9.66
CA PRO A 174 -22.11 22.12 11.08
C PRO A 174 -23.45 21.90 11.79
N CYS A 175 -23.39 21.35 13.01
CA CYS A 175 -24.56 21.18 13.87
C CYS A 175 -24.23 21.61 15.32
N ASP A 176 -25.20 21.58 16.20
CA ASP A 176 -25.03 21.97 17.59
C ASP A 176 -24.42 20.84 18.46
N GLU A 177 -24.77 19.59 18.13
CA GLU A 177 -24.32 18.41 18.84
C GLU A 177 -24.29 17.17 17.96
N LEU A 178 -23.46 16.19 18.34
CA LEU A 178 -23.45 14.83 17.82
C LEU A 178 -23.80 13.88 18.96
N GLY A 179 -24.83 13.07 18.74
CA GLY A 179 -25.33 12.11 19.72
C GLY A 179 -24.75 10.71 19.53
N CYS A 180 -25.09 9.81 20.45
CA CYS A 180 -24.71 8.41 20.36
C CYS A 180 -25.18 7.78 19.04
N GLY A 181 -24.26 7.12 18.33
CA GLY A 181 -24.46 6.53 17.00
C GLY A 181 -24.14 7.46 15.83
N ASP A 182 -23.98 8.77 16.07
CA ASP A 182 -23.61 9.68 14.99
C ASP A 182 -22.16 9.47 14.53
N VAL A 183 -21.97 9.58 13.21
CA VAL A 183 -20.68 9.71 12.58
C VAL A 183 -20.54 11.15 12.08
N GLY A 184 -19.49 11.82 12.51
CA GLY A 184 -19.29 13.22 12.20
C GLY A 184 -17.88 13.68 12.46
N TYR A 185 -17.72 14.99 12.56
CA TYR A 185 -16.43 15.60 12.81
C TYR A 185 -16.47 16.62 13.93
N PHE A 186 -15.29 16.92 14.49
CA PHE A 186 -15.08 18.14 15.26
C PHE A 186 -13.79 18.84 14.85
N THR A 187 -13.72 20.14 15.13
CA THR A 187 -12.50 20.94 15.05
C THR A 187 -12.20 21.59 16.39
N ALA A 188 -10.92 21.72 16.72
CA ALA A 188 -10.48 22.28 18.00
C ALA A 188 -9.16 23.06 17.90
N SER A 189 -8.84 23.64 16.75
CA SER A 189 -7.56 24.29 16.45
C SER A 189 -6.34 23.44 16.81
N ILE A 190 -6.43 22.15 16.59
CA ILE A 190 -5.34 21.21 16.82
C ILE A 190 -4.26 21.49 15.78
N LYS A 191 -3.05 21.77 16.26
CA LYS A 191 -1.89 22.11 15.40
C LYS A 191 -0.98 20.92 15.15
N ASN A 192 -0.94 20.00 16.13
CA ASN A 192 -0.11 18.82 16.07
C ASN A 192 -1.00 17.60 15.79
N VAL A 193 -0.85 17.00 14.61
CA VAL A 193 -1.64 15.83 14.19
C VAL A 193 -1.30 14.60 15.01
N GLU A 194 -0.09 14.52 15.54
CA GLU A 194 0.30 13.41 16.42
C GLU A 194 -0.58 13.31 17.68
N ASP A 195 -1.28 14.39 18.04
CA ASP A 195 -2.24 14.41 19.16
C ASP A 195 -3.58 13.76 18.80
N THR A 196 -3.87 13.53 17.49
CA THR A 196 -5.14 12.95 17.01
C THR A 196 -4.90 11.61 16.32
N ARG A 197 -4.46 10.63 17.09
CA ARG A 197 -4.18 9.31 16.54
C ARG A 197 -5.46 8.60 16.13
N VAL A 198 -5.44 8.01 14.95
CA VAL A 198 -6.52 7.11 14.51
C VAL A 198 -6.60 5.92 15.47
N GLY A 199 -7.81 5.57 15.89
CA GLY A 199 -8.06 4.55 16.91
C GLY A 199 -8.05 5.07 18.34
N ASP A 200 -7.80 6.37 18.53
CA ASP A 200 -7.91 6.97 19.88
C ASP A 200 -9.37 7.16 20.30
N THR A 201 -9.57 7.27 21.59
CA THR A 201 -10.86 7.59 22.21
C THR A 201 -10.87 9.04 22.66
N VAL A 202 -11.87 9.78 22.20
CA VAL A 202 -12.16 11.13 22.68
C VAL A 202 -13.19 11.05 23.80
N THR A 203 -12.89 11.69 24.92
CA THR A 203 -13.80 11.75 26.08
C THR A 203 -13.99 13.20 26.58
N GLU A 204 -15.03 13.44 27.36
CA GLU A 204 -15.24 14.73 28.00
C GLU A 204 -14.23 14.93 29.15
N THR A 205 -13.52 16.05 29.19
CA THR A 205 -12.52 16.33 30.23
C THR A 205 -13.12 16.40 31.62
N ALA A 206 -14.33 16.96 31.75
CA ALA A 206 -15.02 17.12 33.05
C ALA A 206 -15.60 15.81 33.60
N ARG A 207 -15.94 14.86 32.70
CA ARG A 207 -16.53 13.57 33.05
C ARG A 207 -15.92 12.48 32.12
N PRO A 208 -14.66 12.11 32.35
CA PRO A 208 -13.98 11.19 31.50
C PRO A 208 -14.57 9.77 31.58
N ALA A 209 -14.53 9.05 30.44
CA ALA A 209 -14.85 7.64 30.42
C ALA A 209 -13.81 6.84 31.20
N ALA A 210 -14.23 5.73 31.82
CA ALA A 210 -13.36 4.91 32.67
C ALA A 210 -12.29 4.17 31.85
N GLU A 211 -12.63 3.71 30.65
CA GLU A 211 -11.75 2.94 29.76
C GLU A 211 -11.82 3.46 28.33
N PRO A 212 -10.72 3.41 27.57
CA PRO A 212 -10.73 3.71 26.16
C PRO A 212 -11.47 2.62 25.37
N LEU A 213 -12.00 2.98 24.21
CA LEU A 213 -12.52 2.02 23.24
C LEU A 213 -11.36 1.16 22.70
N PRO A 214 -11.62 -0.07 22.23
CA PRO A 214 -10.61 -0.85 21.52
C PRO A 214 -10.07 -0.04 20.35
N GLY A 215 -8.78 0.24 20.39
CA GLY A 215 -8.09 0.99 19.33
C GLY A 215 -7.69 0.08 18.17
N TYR A 216 -7.24 0.70 17.08
CA TYR A 216 -6.71 -0.02 15.92
C TYR A 216 -5.25 -0.46 16.13
N ARG A 217 -4.86 -1.55 15.48
CA ARG A 217 -3.45 -1.89 15.37
C ARG A 217 -2.77 -0.83 14.48
N PRO A 218 -1.54 -0.39 14.81
CA PRO A 218 -0.81 0.54 13.96
C PRO A 218 -0.63 -0.04 12.55
N ALA A 219 -0.78 0.80 11.53
CA ALA A 219 -0.44 0.41 10.17
C ALA A 219 1.05 0.02 10.10
N ARG A 220 1.35 -1.09 9.41
CA ARG A 220 2.71 -1.54 9.19
C ARG A 220 3.07 -1.31 7.73
N SER A 221 4.11 -0.51 7.50
CA SER A 221 4.65 -0.36 6.16
C SER A 221 5.28 -1.68 5.68
N MET A 222 4.92 -2.09 4.47
CA MET A 222 5.38 -3.33 3.84
C MET A 222 6.38 -3.07 2.73
N VAL A 223 6.28 -1.92 2.07
CA VAL A 223 7.10 -1.50 0.93
C VAL A 223 7.78 -0.18 1.26
N TYR A 224 9.04 -0.06 0.90
CA TYR A 224 9.86 1.14 1.14
C TYR A 224 10.54 1.60 -0.14
N CYS A 225 10.54 2.91 -0.40
CA CYS A 225 11.38 3.50 -1.44
C CYS A 225 11.90 4.88 -1.04
N GLY A 226 13.00 5.30 -1.64
CA GLY A 226 13.48 6.68 -1.56
C GLY A 226 12.72 7.54 -2.55
N ILE A 227 12.27 8.72 -2.12
CA ILE A 227 11.65 9.74 -2.97
C ILE A 227 12.54 10.98 -2.96
N TYR A 228 12.91 11.44 -4.15
CA TYR A 228 13.78 12.59 -4.38
C TYR A 228 13.12 13.53 -5.38
N THR A 229 13.46 14.79 -5.34
CA THR A 229 13.08 15.76 -6.36
C THR A 229 14.11 15.79 -7.47
N GLU A 230 13.69 15.95 -8.73
CA GLU A 230 14.61 16.14 -9.86
C GLU A 230 15.49 17.37 -9.66
N ASP A 231 14.91 18.47 -9.17
CA ASP A 231 15.63 19.66 -8.73
C ASP A 231 15.84 19.63 -7.20
N GLY A 232 17.07 19.42 -6.76
CA GLY A 232 17.42 19.35 -5.34
C GLY A 232 17.08 20.63 -4.54
N SER A 233 16.83 21.78 -5.18
CA SER A 233 16.34 22.99 -4.52
C SER A 233 14.91 22.86 -3.97
N LYS A 234 14.11 21.93 -4.52
CA LYS A 234 12.74 21.62 -4.10
C LYS A 234 12.65 20.62 -2.92
N TYR A 235 13.76 20.22 -2.31
CA TYR A 235 13.76 19.36 -1.12
C TYR A 235 12.88 19.88 0.04
N PRO A 236 12.89 21.18 0.38
CA PRO A 236 11.98 21.72 1.40
C PRO A 236 10.50 21.57 1.02
N ASP A 237 10.18 21.77 -0.27
CA ASP A 237 8.81 21.65 -0.78
C ASP A 237 8.32 20.18 -0.68
N LEU A 238 9.20 19.22 -0.99
CA LEU A 238 8.92 17.78 -0.83
C LEU A 238 8.65 17.42 0.64
N ARG A 239 9.45 17.95 1.56
CA ARG A 239 9.22 17.75 3.00
C ARG A 239 7.85 18.26 3.42
N ASP A 240 7.54 19.50 3.07
CA ASP A 240 6.27 20.14 3.43
C ASP A 240 5.06 19.41 2.79
N ALA A 241 5.24 18.86 1.58
CA ALA A 241 4.23 18.05 0.91
C ALA A 241 4.01 16.70 1.64
N LEU A 242 5.08 16.00 1.98
CA LEU A 242 5.00 14.73 2.73
C LEU A 242 4.40 14.94 4.13
N GLU A 243 4.77 16.01 4.83
CA GLU A 243 4.14 16.37 6.11
C GLU A 243 2.63 16.59 5.95
N LYS A 244 2.19 17.33 4.93
CA LYS A 244 0.76 17.52 4.63
C LYS A 244 0.04 16.23 4.26
N LEU A 245 0.65 15.37 3.43
CA LEU A 245 0.06 14.06 3.09
C LEU A 245 -0.08 13.16 4.31
N LYS A 246 0.93 13.12 5.18
CA LYS A 246 0.89 12.34 6.42
C LYS A 246 -0.25 12.76 7.36
N LEU A 247 -0.68 14.03 7.29
CA LEU A 247 -1.83 14.52 8.04
C LEU A 247 -3.15 13.85 7.60
N ASN A 248 -3.24 13.51 6.31
CA ASN A 248 -4.42 12.90 5.70
C ASN A 248 -4.27 11.38 5.54
N ASP A 249 -3.07 10.85 5.75
CA ASP A 249 -2.75 9.44 5.60
C ASP A 249 -1.83 8.97 6.73
N ALA A 250 -2.43 8.46 7.79
CA ALA A 250 -1.72 8.00 8.98
C ALA A 250 -0.84 6.75 8.72
N SER A 251 -1.00 6.08 7.58
CA SER A 251 -0.21 4.91 7.20
C SER A 251 1.11 5.27 6.52
N LEU A 252 1.24 6.50 6.00
CA LEU A 252 2.48 6.99 5.40
C LEU A 252 3.53 7.27 6.47
N SER A 253 4.68 6.62 6.35
CA SER A 253 5.87 6.92 7.14
C SER A 253 6.98 7.47 6.25
N PHE A 254 7.76 8.42 6.75
CA PHE A 254 8.92 8.92 6.03
C PHE A 254 10.00 9.43 6.98
N GLU A 255 11.24 9.28 6.56
CA GLU A 255 12.44 9.74 7.26
C GLU A 255 13.39 10.39 6.26
N PRO A 256 14.17 11.41 6.68
CA PRO A 256 15.18 12.03 5.81
C PRO A 256 16.21 10.99 5.34
N GLU A 257 16.52 11.03 4.05
CA GLU A 257 17.51 10.17 3.42
C GLU A 257 18.45 11.01 2.54
N SER A 258 19.66 10.53 2.32
CA SER A 258 20.58 11.13 1.36
C SER A 258 21.19 10.07 0.45
N SER A 259 21.25 10.37 -0.84
CA SER A 259 21.91 9.56 -1.86
C SER A 259 23.06 10.34 -2.47
N VAL A 260 24.18 9.67 -2.71
CA VAL A 260 25.32 10.28 -3.39
C VAL A 260 24.96 10.70 -4.81
N ALA A 261 24.08 9.94 -5.46
CA ALA A 261 23.65 10.20 -6.84
C ALA A 261 22.50 11.22 -6.95
N LEU A 262 21.55 11.23 -5.98
CA LEU A 262 20.29 11.98 -6.07
C LEU A 262 20.22 13.16 -5.09
N GLY A 263 21.16 13.27 -4.15
CA GLY A 263 21.15 14.32 -3.14
C GLY A 263 20.25 14.00 -1.95
N PHE A 264 19.56 15.02 -1.42
CA PHE A 264 18.65 14.87 -0.29
C PHE A 264 17.25 14.46 -0.74
N GLY A 265 16.64 13.55 0.01
CA GLY A 265 15.30 13.04 -0.21
C GLY A 265 14.71 12.45 1.06
N PHE A 266 13.73 11.59 0.90
CA PHE A 266 13.07 10.91 2.01
C PHE A 266 12.92 9.41 1.71
N ARG A 267 13.22 8.59 2.69
CA ARG A 267 12.86 7.19 2.73
C ARG A 267 11.42 7.08 3.19
N CYS A 268 10.54 6.60 2.32
CA CYS A 268 9.11 6.50 2.58
C CYS A 268 8.69 5.04 2.72
N GLY A 269 7.80 4.77 3.66
CA GLY A 269 7.19 3.46 3.88
C GLY A 269 5.70 3.49 3.54
N PHE A 270 5.23 2.46 2.84
CA PHE A 270 3.89 2.32 2.27
C PHE A 270 3.25 1.00 2.65
N LEU A 271 1.93 0.94 2.66
CA LEU A 271 1.18 -0.30 2.89
C LEU A 271 1.45 -1.35 1.80
N GLY A 272 1.59 -0.92 0.55
CA GLY A 272 1.88 -1.75 -0.61
C GLY A 272 2.24 -0.92 -1.84
N MET A 273 2.29 -1.56 -3.01
CA MET A 273 2.68 -0.90 -4.25
C MET A 273 1.65 0.14 -4.73
N LEU A 274 0.37 -0.18 -4.67
CA LEU A 274 -0.69 0.75 -5.08
C LEU A 274 -0.73 1.99 -4.18
N HIS A 275 -0.51 1.81 -2.88
CA HIS A 275 -0.39 2.93 -1.95
C HIS A 275 0.80 3.83 -2.33
N MET A 276 1.96 3.25 -2.67
CA MET A 276 3.13 4.00 -3.14
C MET A 276 2.82 4.82 -4.40
N GLU A 277 2.17 4.21 -5.39
CA GLU A 277 1.79 4.88 -6.65
C GLU A 277 0.83 6.04 -6.41
N ILE A 278 -0.16 5.86 -5.53
CA ILE A 278 -1.12 6.92 -5.18
C ILE A 278 -0.42 8.09 -4.50
N ILE A 279 0.47 7.84 -3.54
CA ILE A 279 1.23 8.90 -2.86
C ILE A 279 2.13 9.64 -3.84
N GLN A 280 2.83 8.93 -4.73
CA GLN A 280 3.63 9.55 -5.78
C GLN A 280 2.78 10.44 -6.69
N GLU A 281 1.66 9.93 -7.20
CA GLU A 281 0.77 10.70 -8.07
C GLU A 281 0.18 11.93 -7.38
N ARG A 282 -0.13 11.84 -6.09
CA ARG A 282 -0.58 12.98 -5.29
C ARG A 282 0.51 14.03 -5.11
N LEU A 283 1.75 13.62 -4.82
CA LEU A 283 2.90 14.54 -4.72
C LEU A 283 3.13 15.28 -6.05
N GLU A 284 3.03 14.59 -7.17
CA GLU A 284 3.20 15.17 -8.50
C GLU A 284 2.05 16.13 -8.86
N ARG A 285 0.78 15.73 -8.63
CA ARG A 285 -0.40 16.50 -9.06
C ARG A 285 -0.83 17.61 -8.10
N GLU A 286 -0.81 17.34 -6.79
CA GLU A 286 -1.29 18.31 -5.78
C GLU A 286 -0.23 19.34 -5.40
N PHE A 287 1.06 18.95 -5.49
CA PHE A 287 2.19 19.79 -5.04
C PHE A 287 3.14 20.21 -6.16
N ASP A 288 2.87 19.82 -7.41
CA ASP A 288 3.66 20.19 -8.60
C ASP A 288 5.15 19.83 -8.46
N LEU A 289 5.43 18.61 -7.99
CA LEU A 289 6.76 18.08 -7.77
C LEU A 289 7.14 17.08 -8.87
N ASP A 290 8.29 17.27 -9.50
CA ASP A 290 8.91 16.27 -10.35
C ASP A 290 9.74 15.33 -9.48
N LEU A 291 9.35 14.04 -9.44
CA LEU A 291 9.90 13.07 -8.51
C LEU A 291 10.76 12.00 -9.17
N ILE A 292 11.79 11.60 -8.45
CA ILE A 292 12.59 10.40 -8.74
C ILE A 292 12.39 9.42 -7.59
N THR A 293 11.90 8.23 -7.91
CA THR A 293 11.72 7.14 -6.93
C THR A 293 12.80 6.07 -7.11
N THR A 294 13.34 5.56 -6.02
CA THR A 294 14.25 4.43 -6.05
C THR A 294 13.49 3.11 -6.23
N LEU A 295 14.21 2.02 -6.45
CA LEU A 295 13.58 0.70 -6.50
C LEU A 295 12.87 0.38 -5.16
N PRO A 296 11.63 -0.09 -5.20
CA PRO A 296 10.94 -0.53 -4.01
C PRO A 296 11.71 -1.65 -3.30
N SER A 297 11.71 -1.65 -1.99
CA SER A 297 12.35 -2.67 -1.15
C SER A 297 11.45 -3.05 0.02
N VAL A 298 11.81 -4.13 0.71
CA VAL A 298 11.17 -4.58 1.95
C VAL A 298 12.14 -4.42 3.11
N ILE A 299 11.67 -4.52 4.35
CA ILE A 299 12.57 -4.53 5.51
C ILE A 299 13.17 -5.92 5.69
N TYR A 300 14.50 -5.99 5.73
CA TYR A 300 15.26 -7.17 6.07
C TYR A 300 15.70 -7.12 7.54
N ARG A 301 15.71 -8.26 8.21
CA ARG A 301 16.24 -8.39 9.57
C ARG A 301 17.61 -9.05 9.51
N ILE A 302 18.64 -8.32 9.92
CA ILE A 302 20.02 -8.80 9.89
C ILE A 302 20.55 -8.92 11.32
N THR A 303 20.92 -10.12 11.71
CA THR A 303 21.63 -10.39 12.98
C THR A 303 23.11 -10.44 12.69
N LYS A 304 23.87 -9.57 13.34
CA LYS A 304 25.35 -9.55 13.25
C LYS A 304 25.98 -10.55 14.19
N THR A 305 27.25 -10.88 13.91
CA THR A 305 28.10 -11.77 14.75
C THR A 305 28.32 -11.24 16.16
N ASP A 306 28.11 -9.95 16.42
CA ASP A 306 28.15 -9.33 17.75
C ASP A 306 26.80 -9.40 18.50
N GLY A 307 25.78 -10.05 17.91
CA GLY A 307 24.44 -10.17 18.45
C GLY A 307 23.53 -8.97 18.19
N THR A 308 24.02 -7.93 17.51
CA THR A 308 23.19 -6.76 17.15
C THR A 308 22.18 -7.13 16.06
N VAL A 309 20.90 -6.79 16.27
CA VAL A 309 19.84 -6.96 15.28
C VAL A 309 19.56 -5.63 14.59
N LEU A 310 19.67 -5.61 13.28
CA LEU A 310 19.39 -4.45 12.42
C LEU A 310 18.15 -4.72 11.57
N MET A 311 17.28 -3.72 11.46
CA MET A 311 16.18 -3.70 10.49
C MET A 311 16.62 -2.81 9.34
N ILE A 312 16.75 -3.39 8.14
CA ILE A 312 17.35 -2.72 6.97
C ILE A 312 16.30 -2.66 5.86
N ASP A 313 15.92 -1.48 5.51
CA ASP A 313 15.05 -1.16 4.37
C ASP A 313 15.83 -0.53 3.20
N ASN A 314 17.00 0.09 3.49
CA ASN A 314 17.87 0.70 2.50
C ASN A 314 19.05 -0.22 2.16
N PRO A 315 19.30 -0.57 0.89
CA PRO A 315 20.47 -1.35 0.49
C PRO A 315 21.81 -0.72 0.86
N HIS A 316 21.87 0.61 1.02
CA HIS A 316 23.09 1.30 1.44
C HIS A 316 23.57 0.83 2.82
N ASP A 317 22.65 0.57 3.74
CA ASP A 317 22.94 0.21 5.13
C ASP A 317 23.22 -1.29 5.33
N TYR A 318 23.24 -2.06 4.23
CA TYR A 318 23.52 -3.49 4.30
C TYR A 318 24.95 -3.74 4.80
N PRO A 319 25.14 -4.46 5.94
CA PRO A 319 26.44 -4.62 6.55
C PRO A 319 27.38 -5.50 5.72
N ASN A 320 28.66 -5.44 6.05
CA ASN A 320 29.65 -6.31 5.41
C ASN A 320 29.26 -7.79 5.62
N PRO A 321 29.21 -8.62 4.58
CA PRO A 321 28.84 -10.04 4.68
C PRO A 321 29.61 -10.82 5.77
N ALA A 322 30.88 -10.46 6.04
CA ALA A 322 31.67 -11.10 7.09
C ALA A 322 31.16 -10.81 8.51
N SER A 323 30.37 -9.79 8.72
CA SER A 323 29.79 -9.44 10.02
C SER A 323 28.34 -9.93 10.20
N ILE A 324 27.78 -10.62 9.22
CA ILE A 324 26.42 -11.15 9.25
C ILE A 324 26.47 -12.58 9.80
N GLU A 325 25.70 -12.84 10.85
CA GLU A 325 25.44 -14.19 11.36
C GLU A 325 24.21 -14.79 10.67
N VAL A 326 23.08 -14.05 10.66
CA VAL A 326 21.83 -14.47 10.01
C VAL A 326 21.23 -13.29 9.28
N ALA A 327 20.86 -13.52 8.03
CA ALA A 327 20.05 -12.59 7.25
C ALA A 327 18.65 -13.19 7.04
N GLU A 328 17.60 -12.41 7.30
CA GLU A 328 16.22 -12.85 7.21
C GLU A 328 15.41 -11.89 6.36
N GLU A 329 14.51 -12.45 5.56
CA GLU A 329 13.55 -11.69 4.75
C GLU A 329 12.11 -11.89 5.24
N PRO A 330 11.23 -10.89 5.03
CA PRO A 330 9.82 -11.01 5.42
C PRO A 330 9.09 -11.95 4.47
N PHE A 331 8.33 -12.87 5.05
CA PHE A 331 7.42 -13.77 4.37
C PHE A 331 5.97 -13.37 4.62
N VAL A 332 5.12 -13.68 3.67
CA VAL A 332 3.68 -13.46 3.72
C VAL A 332 2.92 -14.75 3.42
N ASN A 333 1.80 -14.93 4.10
CA ASN A 333 0.80 -15.92 3.72
C ASN A 333 0.01 -15.35 2.54
N VAL A 334 -0.06 -16.10 1.47
CA VAL A 334 -0.70 -15.71 0.21
C VAL A 334 -1.89 -16.61 -0.04
N SER A 335 -3.05 -16.01 -0.29
CA SER A 335 -4.26 -16.68 -0.78
C SER A 335 -4.53 -16.25 -2.22
N ILE A 336 -4.66 -17.23 -3.12
CA ILE A 336 -4.96 -17.00 -4.53
C ILE A 336 -6.25 -17.75 -4.87
N ILE A 337 -7.32 -17.01 -5.19
CA ILE A 337 -8.55 -17.60 -5.69
C ILE A 337 -8.56 -17.53 -7.21
N THR A 338 -8.85 -18.68 -7.84
CA THR A 338 -8.79 -18.79 -9.30
C THR A 338 -9.69 -19.94 -9.79
N PRO A 339 -10.21 -19.86 -11.04
CA PRO A 339 -10.79 -21.03 -11.69
C PRO A 339 -9.77 -22.18 -11.80
N GLN A 340 -10.24 -23.41 -11.57
CA GLN A 340 -9.40 -24.62 -11.54
C GLN A 340 -8.52 -24.78 -12.78
N GLU A 341 -8.99 -24.35 -13.95
CA GLU A 341 -8.23 -24.44 -15.21
C GLU A 341 -6.89 -23.67 -15.19
N PHE A 342 -6.72 -22.64 -14.33
CA PHE A 342 -5.52 -21.84 -14.25
C PHE A 342 -4.53 -22.30 -13.18
N VAL A 343 -4.87 -23.27 -12.34
CA VAL A 343 -3.98 -23.80 -11.29
C VAL A 343 -2.62 -24.21 -11.87
N GLY A 344 -2.65 -24.91 -13.02
CA GLY A 344 -1.43 -25.33 -13.70
C GLY A 344 -0.52 -24.20 -14.19
N ASN A 345 -1.05 -22.97 -14.36
CA ASN A 345 -0.29 -21.79 -14.73
C ASN A 345 0.26 -21.03 -13.50
N ILE A 346 -0.44 -21.15 -12.36
CA ILE A 346 -0.11 -20.42 -11.12
C ILE A 346 0.96 -21.16 -10.31
N MET A 347 0.84 -22.48 -10.15
CA MET A 347 1.77 -23.25 -9.33
C MET A 347 3.23 -23.07 -9.76
N PRO A 348 3.60 -23.17 -11.06
CA PRO A 348 4.97 -22.89 -11.50
C PRO A 348 5.41 -21.43 -11.22
N LEU A 349 4.48 -20.47 -11.36
CA LEU A 349 4.79 -19.07 -11.06
C LEU A 349 5.18 -18.87 -9.60
N CYS A 350 4.38 -19.40 -8.68
CA CYS A 350 4.67 -19.32 -7.24
C CYS A 350 5.98 -20.06 -6.90
N GLN A 351 6.22 -21.22 -7.48
CA GLN A 351 7.44 -21.99 -7.27
C GLN A 351 8.67 -21.24 -7.81
N ASP A 352 8.59 -20.63 -8.98
CA ASP A 352 9.66 -19.81 -9.55
C ASP A 352 10.00 -18.61 -8.64
N LEU A 353 9.03 -18.11 -7.87
CA LEU A 353 9.17 -17.02 -6.91
C LEU A 353 9.41 -17.49 -5.47
N ARG A 354 9.94 -18.70 -5.32
CA ARG A 354 10.30 -19.31 -4.02
C ARG A 354 9.11 -19.49 -3.06
N GLY A 355 7.90 -19.56 -3.61
CA GLY A 355 6.68 -19.82 -2.83
C GLY A 355 6.63 -21.25 -2.32
N GLU A 356 6.37 -21.41 -1.04
CA GLU A 356 6.10 -22.70 -0.40
C GLU A 356 4.62 -23.00 -0.47
N TYR A 357 4.26 -24.04 -1.19
CA TYR A 357 2.88 -24.52 -1.26
C TYR A 357 2.44 -25.06 0.12
N LYS A 358 1.34 -24.57 0.64
CA LYS A 358 0.76 -25.04 1.91
C LYS A 358 -0.42 -25.98 1.67
N ASN A 359 -1.47 -25.50 1.04
CA ASN A 359 -2.64 -26.28 0.71
C ASN A 359 -3.40 -25.70 -0.49
N MET A 360 -4.36 -26.46 -0.98
CA MET A 360 -5.37 -26.05 -1.95
C MET A 360 -6.72 -26.58 -1.50
N GLN A 361 -7.72 -25.74 -1.53
CA GLN A 361 -9.10 -26.14 -1.25
C GLN A 361 -10.02 -25.73 -2.38
N TYR A 362 -11.02 -26.56 -2.62
CA TYR A 362 -12.09 -26.25 -3.57
C TYR A 362 -13.14 -25.43 -2.82
N LEU A 363 -13.39 -24.22 -3.28
CA LEU A 363 -14.42 -23.35 -2.75
C LEU A 363 -15.79 -23.78 -3.32
N ASP A 364 -15.79 -24.09 -4.61
CA ASP A 364 -16.94 -24.68 -5.30
C ASP A 364 -16.50 -25.65 -6.41
N SER A 365 -17.40 -25.99 -7.36
CA SER A 365 -17.10 -26.89 -8.48
C SER A 365 -16.13 -26.28 -9.52
N ARG A 366 -15.82 -24.98 -9.47
CA ARG A 366 -15.02 -24.25 -10.45
C ARG A 366 -13.87 -23.49 -9.83
N LEU A 367 -14.07 -22.92 -8.62
CA LEU A 367 -13.11 -22.07 -7.94
C LEU A 367 -12.28 -22.88 -6.95
N VAL A 368 -11.01 -22.59 -6.95
CA VAL A 368 -10.05 -23.13 -5.99
C VAL A 368 -9.30 -21.99 -5.31
N GLU A 369 -8.98 -22.21 -4.06
CA GLU A 369 -8.11 -21.33 -3.29
C GLU A 369 -6.78 -22.03 -3.07
N LEU A 370 -5.70 -21.37 -3.47
CA LEU A 370 -4.32 -21.82 -3.29
C LEU A 370 -3.66 -21.05 -2.17
N HIS A 371 -3.14 -21.72 -1.18
CA HIS A 371 -2.38 -21.11 -0.09
C HIS A 371 -0.89 -21.35 -0.25
N TYR A 372 -0.14 -20.27 -0.22
CA TYR A 372 1.32 -20.25 -0.26
C TYR A 372 1.90 -19.42 0.88
N GLU A 373 3.10 -19.73 1.28
CA GLU A 373 3.96 -18.80 2.02
C GLU A 373 5.07 -18.33 1.09
N MET A 374 5.21 -17.01 0.90
CA MET A 374 6.08 -16.44 -0.11
C MET A 374 6.93 -15.28 0.45
N PRO A 375 8.14 -15.09 -0.05
CA PRO A 375 8.91 -13.89 0.28
C PRO A 375 8.20 -12.64 -0.24
N LEU A 376 7.96 -11.64 0.62
CA LEU A 376 7.30 -10.40 0.25
C LEU A 376 8.00 -9.68 -0.90
N ASN A 377 9.33 -9.71 -0.93
CA ASN A 377 10.12 -9.06 -1.98
C ASN A 377 9.83 -9.63 -3.39
N GLU A 378 9.42 -10.88 -3.52
CA GLU A 378 9.06 -11.48 -4.82
C GLU A 378 7.64 -11.07 -5.25
N ILE A 379 6.76 -10.71 -4.30
CA ILE A 379 5.40 -10.25 -4.58
C ILE A 379 5.40 -8.78 -5.02
N VAL A 380 6.19 -7.94 -4.37
CA VAL A 380 6.30 -6.50 -4.66
C VAL A 380 6.67 -6.23 -6.13
N TYR A 381 7.43 -7.13 -6.78
CA TYR A 381 7.85 -6.97 -8.17
C TYR A 381 6.98 -7.75 -9.16
N ASN A 382 5.99 -7.14 -9.75
CA ASN A 382 5.21 -7.66 -10.90
C ASN A 382 4.48 -9.00 -10.68
N PHE A 383 4.35 -9.49 -9.44
CA PHE A 383 3.65 -10.75 -9.20
C PHE A 383 2.18 -10.64 -9.58
N PHE A 384 1.51 -9.59 -9.12
CA PHE A 384 0.08 -9.36 -9.38
C PHE A 384 -0.21 -9.27 -10.88
N ASP A 385 0.57 -8.48 -11.62
CA ASP A 385 0.40 -8.32 -13.06
C ASP A 385 0.65 -9.63 -13.82
N THR A 386 1.68 -10.38 -13.40
CA THR A 386 1.99 -11.68 -13.99
C THR A 386 0.90 -12.70 -13.69
N LEU A 387 0.36 -12.69 -12.48
CA LEU A 387 -0.75 -13.55 -12.07
C LEU A 387 -2.00 -13.27 -12.92
N LYS A 388 -2.40 -12.00 -13.02
CA LYS A 388 -3.53 -11.56 -13.86
C LYS A 388 -3.31 -11.93 -15.33
N ALA A 389 -2.12 -11.70 -15.89
CA ALA A 389 -1.79 -12.04 -17.28
C ALA A 389 -1.88 -13.56 -17.54
N ARG A 390 -1.39 -14.41 -16.62
CA ARG A 390 -1.42 -15.87 -16.76
C ARG A 390 -2.81 -16.48 -16.59
N THR A 391 -3.72 -15.75 -15.96
CA THR A 391 -5.08 -16.21 -15.65
C THR A 391 -6.16 -15.42 -16.39
N LYS A 392 -5.79 -14.66 -17.43
CA LYS A 392 -6.71 -13.81 -18.21
C LYS A 392 -7.53 -12.84 -17.34
N GLY A 393 -6.96 -12.42 -16.22
CA GLY A 393 -7.60 -11.51 -15.27
C GLY A 393 -8.47 -12.18 -14.20
N TYR A 394 -8.65 -13.50 -14.22
CA TYR A 394 -9.57 -14.17 -13.30
C TYR A 394 -8.99 -14.45 -11.90
N ALA A 395 -7.66 -14.60 -11.75
CA ALA A 395 -7.11 -14.83 -10.43
C ALA A 395 -7.14 -13.56 -9.57
N SER A 396 -7.53 -13.70 -8.33
CA SER A 396 -7.41 -12.68 -7.28
C SER A 396 -6.35 -13.10 -6.25
N LEU A 397 -5.78 -12.12 -5.59
CA LEU A 397 -4.66 -12.26 -4.66
C LEU A 397 -4.97 -11.50 -3.39
N ASP A 398 -4.79 -12.17 -2.26
CA ASP A 398 -4.68 -11.53 -0.95
C ASP A 398 -3.41 -12.01 -0.26
N TYR A 399 -2.80 -11.18 0.59
CA TYR A 399 -1.63 -11.57 1.35
C TYR A 399 -1.56 -10.87 2.70
N GLU A 400 -1.03 -11.58 3.70
CA GLU A 400 -0.85 -11.11 5.05
C GLU A 400 0.57 -11.41 5.52
N PHE A 401 1.17 -10.48 6.28
CA PHE A 401 2.50 -10.71 6.86
C PHE A 401 2.48 -11.94 7.77
N SER A 402 3.42 -12.86 7.54
CA SER A 402 3.63 -14.06 8.35
C SER A 402 4.76 -13.86 9.36
N SER A 403 5.99 -13.98 8.90
CA SER A 403 7.17 -13.96 9.76
C SER A 403 8.44 -13.63 8.99
N TYR A 404 9.56 -13.53 9.69
CA TYR A 404 10.88 -13.43 9.06
C TYR A 404 11.52 -14.82 8.97
N HIS A 405 12.04 -15.17 7.78
CA HIS A 405 12.74 -16.44 7.56
C HIS A 405 14.19 -16.20 7.15
N PRO A 406 15.13 -17.03 7.66
CA PRO A 406 16.52 -17.00 7.23
C PRO A 406 16.65 -17.23 5.71
N SER A 407 17.47 -16.41 5.06
CA SER A 407 17.64 -16.43 3.60
C SER A 407 19.05 -16.04 3.20
N GLU A 408 19.54 -16.62 2.10
CA GLU A 408 20.83 -16.24 1.50
C GLU A 408 20.71 -14.91 0.75
N LEU A 409 20.72 -13.81 1.48
CA LEU A 409 20.59 -12.47 0.91
C LEU A 409 21.95 -11.90 0.49
N VAL A 410 21.94 -11.21 -0.64
CA VAL A 410 23.10 -10.50 -1.17
C VAL A 410 22.74 -9.08 -1.57
N LYS A 411 23.64 -8.14 -1.32
CA LYS A 411 23.56 -6.79 -1.87
C LYS A 411 24.14 -6.80 -3.28
N VAL A 412 23.39 -6.25 -4.22
CA VAL A 412 23.82 -6.03 -5.60
C VAL A 412 24.08 -4.54 -5.78
N ASP A 413 25.34 -4.19 -6.00
CA ASP A 413 25.76 -2.82 -6.30
C ASP A 413 25.70 -2.60 -7.82
N MET A 414 25.06 -1.49 -8.23
CA MET A 414 25.01 -1.09 -9.62
C MET A 414 26.07 -0.04 -9.91
N LEU A 415 26.82 -0.25 -11.02
CA LEU A 415 27.87 0.67 -11.44
C LEU A 415 27.57 1.20 -12.84
N LEU A 416 27.66 2.51 -13.00
CA LEU A 416 27.61 3.20 -14.28
C LEU A 416 28.96 3.84 -14.56
N ASN A 417 29.57 3.48 -15.67
CA ASN A 417 30.91 3.93 -16.06
C ASN A 417 32.01 3.66 -15.00
N GLY A 418 31.80 2.65 -14.14
CA GLY A 418 32.71 2.30 -13.05
C GLY A 418 32.35 2.90 -11.69
N ASP A 419 31.50 3.92 -11.65
CA ASP A 419 31.05 4.57 -10.42
C ASP A 419 29.79 3.86 -9.87
N GLN A 420 29.76 3.63 -8.58
CA GLN A 420 28.61 3.03 -7.89
C GLN A 420 27.46 4.02 -7.82
N VAL A 421 26.26 3.56 -8.19
CA VAL A 421 25.00 4.31 -8.08
C VAL A 421 24.15 3.65 -7.00
N ASP A 422 24.14 4.23 -5.82
CA ASP A 422 23.43 3.73 -4.62
C ASP A 422 21.92 3.59 -4.85
N ALA A 423 21.30 4.57 -5.51
CA ALA A 423 19.87 4.59 -5.82
C ALA A 423 19.39 3.42 -6.69
N LEU A 424 20.29 2.75 -7.42
CA LEU A 424 20.00 1.58 -8.25
C LEU A 424 20.41 0.26 -7.60
N SER A 425 21.08 0.31 -6.44
CA SER A 425 21.50 -0.87 -5.70
C SER A 425 20.29 -1.53 -5.01
N PHE A 426 20.32 -2.86 -4.86
CA PHE A 426 19.22 -3.60 -4.25
C PHE A 426 19.71 -4.84 -3.49
N ILE A 427 18.85 -5.33 -2.59
CA ILE A 427 19.04 -6.60 -1.88
C ILE A 427 18.15 -7.66 -2.55
N ALA A 428 18.70 -8.84 -2.75
CA ALA A 428 17.95 -9.97 -3.31
C ALA A 428 18.49 -11.30 -2.80
N HIS A 429 17.67 -12.35 -2.92
CA HIS A 429 18.15 -13.72 -2.71
C HIS A 429 19.20 -14.07 -3.77
N LYS A 430 20.24 -14.76 -3.34
CA LYS A 430 21.43 -15.10 -4.16
C LYS A 430 21.06 -15.72 -5.50
N ASP A 431 20.11 -16.66 -5.52
CA ASP A 431 19.71 -17.36 -6.76
C ASP A 431 18.99 -16.45 -7.76
N LYS A 432 18.33 -15.38 -7.27
CA LYS A 432 17.59 -14.41 -8.09
C LYS A 432 18.43 -13.19 -8.47
N ALA A 433 19.51 -12.93 -7.73
CA ALA A 433 20.34 -11.74 -7.90
C ALA A 433 20.88 -11.57 -9.33
N TYR A 434 21.41 -12.64 -9.94
CA TYR A 434 21.93 -12.59 -11.30
C TYR A 434 20.85 -12.24 -12.33
N GLY A 435 19.73 -12.96 -12.31
CA GLY A 435 18.63 -12.75 -13.27
C GLY A 435 18.04 -11.34 -13.19
N ARG A 436 17.87 -10.82 -11.97
CA ARG A 436 17.37 -9.46 -11.71
C ARG A 436 18.39 -8.40 -12.15
N ALA A 437 19.66 -8.58 -11.78
CA ALA A 437 20.75 -7.70 -12.17
C ALA A 437 20.90 -7.59 -13.70
N ARG A 438 20.82 -8.72 -14.42
CA ARG A 438 20.90 -8.76 -15.87
C ARG A 438 19.75 -7.98 -16.51
N LYS A 439 18.50 -8.22 -16.10
CA LYS A 439 17.33 -7.49 -16.61
C LYS A 439 17.44 -5.99 -16.37
N LEU A 440 17.95 -5.59 -15.20
CA LEU A 440 18.16 -4.18 -14.88
C LEU A 440 19.24 -3.56 -15.76
N CYS A 441 20.37 -4.24 -15.99
CA CYS A 441 21.43 -3.79 -16.91
C CYS A 441 20.89 -3.65 -18.35
N GLU A 442 20.07 -4.58 -18.82
CA GLU A 442 19.43 -4.53 -20.14
C GLU A 442 18.49 -3.31 -20.25
N LYS A 443 17.60 -3.09 -19.27
CA LYS A 443 16.70 -1.93 -19.23
C LYS A 443 17.48 -0.60 -19.19
N LEU A 444 18.50 -0.51 -18.35
CA LEU A 444 19.32 0.71 -18.27
C LEU A 444 20.03 1.00 -19.60
N LYS A 445 20.56 -0.03 -20.28
CA LYS A 445 21.16 0.12 -21.60
C LYS A 445 20.19 0.66 -22.65
N GLU A 446 18.92 0.26 -22.59
CA GLU A 446 17.88 0.72 -23.52
C GLU A 446 17.47 2.17 -23.27
N ASN A 447 17.41 2.57 -21.99
CA ASN A 447 16.91 3.89 -21.56
C ASN A 447 18.01 4.97 -21.50
N ILE A 448 19.27 4.59 -21.22
CA ILE A 448 20.36 5.56 -21.14
C ILE A 448 20.70 6.06 -22.56
N PRO A 449 20.61 7.38 -22.85
CA PRO A 449 20.94 7.93 -24.14
C PRO A 449 22.43 7.75 -24.45
N ARG A 450 22.74 7.43 -25.71
CA ARG A 450 24.12 7.26 -26.16
C ARG A 450 24.89 8.59 -26.04
N GLN A 451 26.09 8.50 -25.47
CA GLN A 451 27.02 9.62 -25.35
C GLN A 451 28.17 9.48 -26.38
N LEU A 452 29.11 10.40 -26.35
CA LEU A 452 30.32 10.35 -27.23
C LEU A 452 31.30 9.26 -26.79
N PHE A 453 31.11 8.66 -25.64
CA PHE A 453 31.90 7.55 -25.08
C PHE A 453 31.00 6.36 -24.73
N GLU A 454 31.62 5.21 -24.54
CA GLU A 454 30.87 4.01 -24.09
C GLU A 454 30.61 4.05 -22.59
N ILE A 455 29.37 3.70 -22.19
CA ILE A 455 28.99 3.63 -20.78
C ILE A 455 28.78 2.16 -20.42
N PRO A 456 29.71 1.53 -19.68
CA PRO A 456 29.49 0.21 -19.13
C PRO A 456 28.48 0.30 -17.98
N VAL A 457 27.41 -0.50 -18.07
CA VAL A 457 26.42 -0.71 -17.04
C VAL A 457 26.72 -2.06 -16.41
N GLN A 458 27.04 -2.10 -15.13
CA GLN A 458 27.53 -3.29 -14.47
C GLN A 458 26.78 -3.51 -13.15
N ALA A 459 26.59 -4.77 -12.78
CA ALA A 459 26.11 -5.17 -11.46
C ALA A 459 27.16 -6.03 -10.77
N ALA A 460 27.43 -5.77 -9.51
CA ALA A 460 28.45 -6.46 -8.72
C ALA A 460 27.91 -6.93 -7.36
N ILE A 461 28.45 -8.06 -6.89
CA ILE A 461 28.24 -8.56 -5.53
C ILE A 461 29.63 -8.66 -4.86
N GLY A 462 29.81 -7.92 -3.77
CA GLY A 462 31.09 -7.89 -3.05
C GLY A 462 32.28 -7.48 -3.95
N GLY A 463 32.06 -6.56 -4.88
CA GLY A 463 33.06 -6.10 -5.86
C GLY A 463 33.24 -7.00 -7.09
N LYS A 464 32.66 -8.21 -7.12
CA LYS A 464 32.71 -9.11 -8.29
C LYS A 464 31.54 -8.80 -9.25
N ILE A 465 31.87 -8.44 -10.49
CA ILE A 465 30.89 -8.19 -11.55
C ILE A 465 30.16 -9.49 -11.90
N ILE A 466 28.83 -9.48 -11.79
CA ILE A 466 27.94 -10.61 -12.11
C ILE A 466 27.19 -10.39 -13.43
N ALA A 467 26.87 -9.15 -13.78
CA ALA A 467 26.22 -8.82 -15.04
C ALA A 467 26.84 -7.55 -15.63
N ARG A 468 26.86 -7.46 -16.96
CA ARG A 468 27.41 -6.30 -17.68
C ARG A 468 26.70 -6.13 -19.02
N GLU A 469 26.29 -4.89 -19.28
CA GLU A 469 25.86 -4.39 -20.58
C GLU A 469 26.64 -3.12 -20.93
N THR A 470 26.59 -2.69 -22.17
CA THR A 470 27.31 -1.49 -22.61
C THR A 470 26.44 -0.65 -23.51
N VAL A 471 26.24 0.61 -23.13
CA VAL A 471 25.65 1.64 -23.99
C VAL A 471 26.76 2.10 -24.96
N LYS A 472 26.59 1.80 -26.25
CA LYS A 472 27.58 2.11 -27.26
C LYS A 472 27.69 3.62 -27.50
N ALA A 473 28.89 4.12 -27.73
CA ALA A 473 29.11 5.52 -28.13
C ALA A 473 28.38 5.87 -29.44
N LEU A 474 27.96 7.14 -29.55
CA LEU A 474 27.34 7.70 -30.77
C LEU A 474 28.27 7.59 -31.99
N ARG A 475 29.58 7.76 -31.78
CA ARG A 475 30.63 7.63 -32.81
C ARG A 475 31.72 6.71 -32.29
N LYS A 476 32.31 5.89 -33.23
CA LYS A 476 33.51 5.16 -32.88
C LYS A 476 34.61 6.17 -32.49
N ASP A 477 35.33 5.91 -31.42
CA ASP A 477 36.53 6.65 -31.08
C ASP A 477 37.61 6.33 -32.14
N VAL A 478 37.72 7.26 -33.07
CA VAL A 478 38.64 7.15 -34.22
C VAL A 478 40.07 7.43 -33.78
N LEU A 479 40.23 8.15 -32.63
CA LEU A 479 41.53 8.56 -32.08
C LEU A 479 42.19 7.45 -31.27
N ALA A 480 41.44 6.57 -30.62
CA ALA A 480 41.97 5.44 -29.85
C ALA A 480 42.76 4.43 -30.68
N LYS A 481 42.50 4.36 -32.02
CA LYS A 481 43.22 3.51 -32.94
C LYS A 481 44.37 4.19 -33.67
N CYS A 482 44.61 5.46 -33.43
CA CYS A 482 45.67 6.22 -34.04
C CYS A 482 46.90 6.29 -33.13
N TYR A 483 47.72 5.24 -33.14
CA TYR A 483 49.06 5.27 -32.54
C TYR A 483 49.95 6.24 -33.31
N GLY A 484 50.51 7.24 -32.61
CA GLY A 484 51.73 7.96 -32.97
C GLY A 484 51.74 8.65 -34.34
N GLY A 485 50.85 9.60 -34.60
CA GLY A 485 51.12 10.62 -35.62
C GLY A 485 50.82 10.27 -37.09
N ASP A 486 50.18 9.13 -37.42
CA ASP A 486 49.80 8.81 -38.79
C ASP A 486 48.57 9.62 -39.26
N ILE A 487 48.84 10.80 -39.80
CA ILE A 487 47.87 11.77 -40.31
C ILE A 487 47.03 11.17 -41.45
N THR A 488 47.58 10.27 -42.24
CA THR A 488 46.93 9.66 -43.42
C THR A 488 45.84 8.67 -42.99
N ARG A 489 46.10 7.89 -41.94
CA ARG A 489 45.16 6.96 -41.37
C ARG A 489 44.03 7.71 -40.61
N LYS A 490 44.36 8.84 -39.98
CA LYS A 490 43.43 9.71 -39.33
C LYS A 490 42.44 10.36 -40.30
N LYS A 491 42.92 10.86 -41.46
CA LYS A 491 42.08 11.39 -42.54
C LYS A 491 41.15 10.32 -43.11
N LYS A 492 41.64 9.12 -43.46
CA LYS A 492 40.84 7.99 -43.98
C LYS A 492 39.77 7.50 -43.00
N LEU A 493 39.97 7.64 -41.68
CA LEU A 493 39.02 7.26 -40.66
C LEU A 493 37.96 8.32 -40.42
N LEU A 494 38.29 9.61 -40.66
CA LEU A 494 37.35 10.76 -40.56
C LEU A 494 36.48 10.92 -41.80
N GLU A 495 36.92 10.39 -42.96
CA GLU A 495 36.19 10.39 -44.23
C GLU A 495 35.20 9.21 -44.39
N LYS A 496 35.18 8.27 -43.46
CA LYS A 496 34.20 7.17 -43.34
C LYS A 496 33.15 7.46 -42.25
#